data_b547c47720fc7caccd238f475500b185
#
_entry.id   b547c47720fc7caccd238f475500b185
#
_cell.length_a   1.000
_cell.length_b   1.000
_cell.length_c   1.000
_cell.angle_alpha   90.00
_cell.angle_beta   90.00
_cell.angle_gamma   90.00
#
_symmetry.space_group_name_H-M   'P 1'
#
loop_
_entity.id
_entity.type
_entity.pdbx_description
1 polymer ?
#
loop_
_entity_poly.entity_id
_entity_poly.type
_entity_poly.pdbx_seq_one_letter_code
_entity_poly.pdbx_strand_id
1 'polypeptide(L)'
;PTPLRLDVLDHLDLLASIAQGLWRRLTGVDILDWKRDLCPDVIGCLTDAAMHPRLAQLPDIGMYVAQFQRLKPLTLGIIDPPDRETPIGQCLTCGLTITASTNATIVTCPTCGREQTASAVRLDLLERSIRSGKAFTAGECARLLRGAGYSVSGSTIRSWKHRGLLQPDGRDGRNQPVYRLRDVAALLRDTPID
;
A
#
# COMPACT_ATOMS: atom_id res chain seq x y z
N PRO A 1 7.95 4.36 -16.87
CA PRO A 1 6.80 5.24 -16.79
C PRO A 1 5.72 4.52 -16.00
N THR A 2 5.26 5.14 -14.91
CA THR A 2 4.14 4.62 -14.13
C THR A 2 2.89 4.77 -14.99
N PRO A 3 2.08 3.72 -15.19
CA PRO A 3 0.86 3.85 -15.98
C PRO A 3 -0.06 4.88 -15.34
N LEU A 4 -0.64 5.74 -16.19
CA LEU A 4 -1.58 6.76 -15.77
C LEU A 4 -2.80 6.07 -15.13
N ARG A 5 -3.15 6.47 -13.91
CA ARG A 5 -4.31 5.92 -13.20
C ARG A 5 -5.55 6.72 -13.58
N LEU A 6 -6.30 6.24 -14.56
CA LEU A 6 -7.52 6.88 -15.07
C LEU A 6 -8.58 7.04 -13.96
N ASP A 7 -8.71 6.06 -13.06
CA ASP A 7 -9.60 6.11 -11.90
C ASP A 7 -9.34 7.31 -10.97
N VAL A 8 -8.06 7.69 -10.82
CA VAL A 8 -7.65 8.87 -10.04
C VAL A 8 -8.00 10.15 -10.77
N LEU A 9 -7.78 10.21 -12.09
CA LEU A 9 -8.11 11.38 -12.90
C LEU A 9 -9.62 11.64 -12.91
N ASP A 10 -10.43 10.61 -13.16
CA ASP A 10 -11.89 10.70 -13.14
C ASP A 10 -12.41 11.20 -11.78
N HIS A 11 -11.77 10.74 -10.68
CA HIS A 11 -12.11 11.20 -9.34
C HIS A 11 -11.76 12.67 -9.11
N LEU A 12 -10.59 13.12 -9.57
CA LEU A 12 -10.16 14.51 -9.47
C LEU A 12 -11.04 15.42 -10.31
N ASP A 13 -11.43 15.01 -11.52
CA ASP A 13 -12.32 15.75 -12.39
C ASP A 13 -13.71 15.90 -11.78
N LEU A 14 -14.23 14.85 -11.15
CA LEU A 14 -15.50 14.90 -10.43
C LEU A 14 -15.43 15.87 -9.23
N LEU A 15 -14.37 15.79 -8.43
CA LEU A 15 -14.14 16.66 -7.28
C LEU A 15 -14.05 18.12 -7.72
N ALA A 16 -13.31 18.40 -8.81
CA ALA A 16 -13.18 19.72 -9.40
C ALA A 16 -14.52 20.26 -9.89
N SER A 17 -15.31 19.44 -10.58
CA SER A 17 -16.62 19.80 -11.09
C SER A 17 -17.58 20.22 -9.97
N ILE A 18 -17.61 19.46 -8.87
CA ILE A 18 -18.47 19.76 -7.71
C ILE A 18 -18.01 21.03 -6.99
N ALA A 19 -16.70 21.19 -6.75
CA ALA A 19 -16.13 22.35 -6.08
C ALA A 19 -16.38 23.64 -6.87
N GLN A 20 -16.13 23.62 -8.17
CA GLN A 20 -16.38 24.73 -9.07
C GLN A 20 -17.87 25.03 -9.21
N GLY A 21 -18.72 24.00 -9.25
CA GLY A 21 -20.17 24.16 -9.26
C GLY A 21 -20.70 24.90 -8.03
N LEU A 22 -20.24 24.52 -6.84
CA LEU A 22 -20.57 25.19 -5.59
C LEU A 22 -20.08 26.65 -5.59
N TRP A 23 -18.83 26.89 -5.97
CA TRP A 23 -18.22 28.21 -6.01
C TRP A 23 -18.99 29.15 -6.93
N ARG A 24 -19.36 28.69 -8.14
CA ARG A 24 -20.18 29.46 -9.09
C ARG A 24 -21.56 29.80 -8.51
N ARG A 25 -22.17 28.85 -7.85
CA ARG A 25 -23.50 29.05 -7.23
C ARG A 25 -23.46 30.13 -6.15
N LEU A 26 -22.36 30.28 -5.45
CA LEU A 26 -22.13 31.29 -4.41
C LEU A 26 -21.78 32.66 -4.99
N THR A 27 -20.88 32.69 -5.97
CA THR A 27 -20.31 33.93 -6.51
C THR A 27 -21.14 34.53 -7.64
N GLY A 28 -21.95 33.72 -8.34
CA GLY A 28 -22.71 34.13 -9.51
C GLY A 28 -21.86 34.35 -10.78
N VAL A 29 -20.58 33.95 -10.76
CA VAL A 29 -19.67 34.04 -11.91
C VAL A 29 -20.07 33.01 -12.95
N ASP A 30 -20.31 33.43 -14.20
CA ASP A 30 -20.69 32.53 -15.28
C ASP A 30 -19.49 31.81 -15.87
N ILE A 31 -19.70 30.54 -16.30
CA ILE A 31 -18.67 29.59 -16.76
C ILE A 31 -17.96 30.02 -18.04
N LEU A 32 -18.61 30.88 -18.83
CA LEU A 32 -18.06 31.28 -20.14
C LEU A 32 -16.76 32.05 -20.05
N ASP A 33 -16.41 32.60 -18.88
CA ASP A 33 -15.15 33.31 -18.64
C ASP A 33 -14.00 32.44 -18.15
N TRP A 34 -14.23 31.15 -17.85
CA TRP A 34 -13.17 30.27 -17.30
C TRP A 34 -12.04 29.92 -18.29
N LYS A 35 -12.26 30.12 -19.59
CA LYS A 35 -11.22 29.94 -20.62
C LYS A 35 -10.11 31.00 -20.59
N ARG A 36 -10.23 32.01 -19.73
CA ARG A 36 -9.27 33.11 -19.58
C ARG A 36 -8.60 33.12 -18.21
N ASP A 37 -7.88 32.06 -17.84
CA ASP A 37 -6.99 32.03 -16.67
C ASP A 37 -7.57 32.38 -15.29
N LEU A 38 -8.89 32.44 -15.14
CA LEU A 38 -9.58 32.89 -13.92
C LEU A 38 -10.29 31.76 -13.16
N CYS A 39 -10.07 30.48 -13.54
CA CYS A 39 -10.61 29.39 -12.74
C CYS A 39 -9.71 29.15 -11.52
N PRO A 40 -10.17 29.49 -10.30
CA PRO A 40 -9.42 29.14 -9.11
C PRO A 40 -9.23 27.62 -9.10
N ASP A 41 -8.09 27.15 -8.61
CA ASP A 41 -7.87 25.75 -8.42
C ASP A 41 -8.92 25.14 -7.48
N VAL A 42 -9.03 23.82 -7.43
CA VAL A 42 -10.03 23.13 -6.60
C VAL A 42 -9.93 23.56 -5.13
N ILE A 43 -8.73 23.77 -4.63
CA ILE A 43 -8.47 24.19 -3.24
C ILE A 43 -8.97 25.61 -3.04
N GLY A 44 -8.66 26.53 -3.95
CA GLY A 44 -9.15 27.90 -3.94
C GLY A 44 -10.67 27.95 -3.96
N CYS A 45 -11.33 27.21 -4.88
CA CYS A 45 -12.79 27.13 -4.95
C CYS A 45 -13.42 26.65 -3.64
N LEU A 46 -12.85 25.61 -3.01
CA LEU A 46 -13.36 25.06 -1.75
C LEU A 46 -13.15 26.03 -0.58
N THR A 47 -11.99 26.69 -0.53
CA THR A 47 -11.65 27.64 0.53
C THR A 47 -12.57 28.85 0.46
N ASP A 48 -12.74 29.44 -0.72
CA ASP A 48 -13.63 30.59 -0.94
C ASP A 48 -15.08 30.22 -0.64
N ALA A 49 -15.53 29.04 -1.09
CA ALA A 49 -16.87 28.56 -0.82
C ALA A 49 -17.11 28.36 0.69
N ALA A 50 -16.15 27.77 1.41
CA ALA A 50 -16.28 27.52 2.85
C ALA A 50 -16.37 28.81 3.67
N MET A 51 -15.72 29.88 3.23
CA MET A 51 -15.73 31.19 3.88
C MET A 51 -16.85 32.11 3.40
N HIS A 52 -17.63 31.68 2.40
CA HIS A 52 -18.63 32.57 1.76
C HIS A 52 -19.87 32.77 2.65
N PRO A 53 -20.28 34.01 2.95
CA PRO A 53 -21.36 34.29 3.91
C PRO A 53 -22.73 33.75 3.46
N ARG A 54 -22.92 33.51 2.16
CA ARG A 54 -24.19 32.96 1.59
C ARG A 54 -24.20 31.42 1.61
N LEU A 55 -23.15 30.74 2.02
CA LEU A 55 -23.08 29.28 1.97
C LEU A 55 -24.25 28.63 2.71
N ALA A 56 -24.50 29.04 3.95
CA ALA A 56 -25.58 28.50 4.78
C ALA A 56 -26.99 28.84 4.27
N GLN A 57 -27.10 29.81 3.37
CA GLN A 57 -28.37 30.26 2.81
C GLN A 57 -28.71 29.56 1.49
N LEU A 58 -27.83 28.77 0.92
CA LEU A 58 -28.11 28.03 -0.31
C LEU A 58 -29.13 26.93 -0.02
N PRO A 59 -30.28 26.91 -0.75
CA PRO A 59 -31.34 25.93 -0.54
C PRO A 59 -30.88 24.49 -0.86
N ASP A 60 -29.89 24.35 -1.72
CA ASP A 60 -29.32 23.09 -2.20
C ASP A 60 -27.98 22.70 -1.51
N ILE A 61 -27.58 23.40 -0.45
CA ILE A 61 -26.30 23.12 0.26
C ILE A 61 -26.20 21.67 0.75
N GLY A 62 -27.33 21.09 1.20
CA GLY A 62 -27.36 19.70 1.65
C GLY A 62 -26.92 18.70 0.58
N MET A 63 -27.23 18.98 -0.69
CA MET A 63 -26.78 18.16 -1.81
C MET A 63 -25.25 18.19 -1.97
N TYR A 64 -24.64 19.36 -1.90
CA TYR A 64 -23.19 19.52 -1.98
C TYR A 64 -22.48 18.85 -0.80
N VAL A 65 -22.99 19.04 0.41
CA VAL A 65 -22.46 18.38 1.61
C VAL A 65 -22.50 16.86 1.45
N ALA A 66 -23.62 16.30 1.00
CA ALA A 66 -23.75 14.85 0.78
C ALA A 66 -22.77 14.34 -0.28
N GLN A 67 -22.57 15.10 -1.37
CA GLN A 67 -21.58 14.75 -2.41
C GLN A 67 -20.16 14.74 -1.85
N PHE A 68 -19.73 15.76 -1.11
CA PHE A 68 -18.41 15.80 -0.49
C PHE A 68 -18.21 14.71 0.57
N GLN A 69 -19.23 14.43 1.39
CA GLN A 69 -19.19 13.32 2.35
C GLN A 69 -19.00 11.97 1.66
N ARG A 70 -19.63 11.77 0.50
CA ARG A 70 -19.45 10.55 -0.31
C ARG A 70 -18.07 10.47 -0.94
N LEU A 71 -17.49 11.57 -1.40
CA LEU A 71 -16.17 11.60 -2.05
C LEU A 71 -15.02 11.52 -1.06
N LYS A 72 -15.18 12.02 0.17
CA LYS A 72 -14.13 12.05 1.19
C LYS A 72 -13.42 10.71 1.39
N PRO A 73 -14.11 9.58 1.63
CA PRO A 73 -13.42 8.30 1.82
C PRO A 73 -12.69 7.82 0.57
N LEU A 74 -13.21 8.12 -0.63
CA LEU A 74 -12.56 7.79 -1.89
C LEU A 74 -11.27 8.61 -2.07
N THR A 75 -11.32 9.91 -1.79
CA THR A 75 -10.15 10.79 -1.84
C THR A 75 -9.07 10.34 -0.84
N LEU A 76 -9.46 10.04 0.40
CA LEU A 76 -8.54 9.54 1.41
C LEU A 76 -7.91 8.20 1.00
N GLY A 77 -8.69 7.28 0.42
CA GLY A 77 -8.17 6.01 -0.08
C GLY A 77 -7.20 6.14 -1.26
N ILE A 78 -7.21 7.28 -1.99
CA ILE A 78 -6.24 7.58 -3.05
C ILE A 78 -4.95 8.17 -2.46
N ILE A 79 -5.08 9.10 -1.50
CA ILE A 79 -3.96 9.85 -0.90
C ILE A 79 -3.22 8.96 0.11
N ASP A 80 -3.98 8.25 0.94
CA ASP A 80 -3.48 7.37 1.99
C ASP A 80 -4.24 6.03 1.91
N PRO A 81 -3.87 5.21 0.90
CA PRO A 81 -4.51 3.91 0.74
C PRO A 81 -4.25 3.06 1.99
N PRO A 82 -5.27 2.38 2.53
CA PRO A 82 -5.08 1.53 3.69
C PRO A 82 -3.97 0.51 3.40
N ASP A 83 -3.09 0.35 4.36
CA ASP A 83 -2.00 -0.62 4.28
C ASP A 83 -2.56 -1.99 3.89
N ARG A 84 -2.07 -2.53 2.77
CA ARG A 84 -2.47 -3.86 2.33
C ARG A 84 -2.06 -4.89 3.35
N GLU A 85 -3.03 -5.50 4.00
CA GLU A 85 -2.76 -6.66 4.83
C GLU A 85 -2.29 -7.83 3.99
N THR A 86 -1.19 -8.41 4.39
CA THR A 86 -0.63 -9.62 3.76
C THR A 86 -0.45 -10.69 4.81
N PRO A 87 -0.56 -11.97 4.44
CA PRO A 87 -0.23 -13.07 5.36
C PRO A 87 1.22 -12.93 5.84
N ILE A 88 1.41 -12.83 7.15
CA ILE A 88 2.73 -12.70 7.79
C ILE A 88 3.21 -13.98 8.46
N GLY A 89 2.34 -14.96 8.65
CA GLY A 89 2.65 -16.23 9.29
C GLY A 89 1.42 -16.88 9.91
N GLN A 90 1.64 -17.72 10.91
CA GLN A 90 0.59 -18.38 11.67
C GLN A 90 0.64 -17.95 13.13
N CYS A 91 -0.54 -17.89 13.77
CA CYS A 91 -0.63 -17.67 15.20
C CYS A 91 0.20 -18.72 15.95
N LEU A 92 1.10 -18.27 16.81
CA LEU A 92 1.99 -19.16 17.59
C LEU A 92 1.23 -20.03 18.59
N THR A 93 -0.05 -19.70 18.86
CA THR A 93 -0.88 -20.43 19.84
C THR A 93 -1.84 -21.40 19.14
N CYS A 94 -2.61 -20.96 18.13
CA CYS A 94 -3.67 -21.79 17.52
C CYS A 94 -3.42 -22.16 16.04
N GLY A 95 -2.33 -21.65 15.44
CA GLY A 95 -1.95 -22.01 14.05
C GLY A 95 -2.74 -21.31 12.97
N LEU A 96 -3.73 -20.43 13.30
CA LEU A 96 -4.46 -19.67 12.30
C LEU A 96 -3.53 -18.73 11.53
N THR A 97 -3.75 -18.59 10.23
CA THR A 97 -3.02 -17.63 9.41
C THR A 97 -3.33 -16.20 9.88
N ILE A 98 -2.29 -15.42 10.19
CA ILE A 98 -2.35 -14.02 10.57
C ILE A 98 -2.03 -13.15 9.36
N THR A 99 -2.90 -12.18 9.09
CA THR A 99 -2.64 -11.08 8.14
C THR A 99 -2.31 -9.82 8.91
N ALA A 100 -1.44 -9.00 8.36
CA ALA A 100 -1.11 -7.69 8.92
C ALA A 100 -0.52 -6.77 7.86
N SER A 101 -0.53 -5.49 8.15
CA SER A 101 0.20 -4.49 7.38
C SER A 101 1.72 -4.68 7.50
N THR A 102 2.47 -4.13 6.55
CA THR A 102 3.93 -4.23 6.55
C THR A 102 4.55 -3.65 7.81
N ASN A 103 3.95 -2.57 8.35
CA ASN A 103 4.46 -1.82 9.50
C ASN A 103 3.87 -2.28 10.84
N ALA A 104 3.03 -3.30 10.86
CA ALA A 104 2.43 -3.80 12.08
C ALA A 104 3.52 -4.30 13.06
N THR A 105 3.46 -3.85 14.29
CA THR A 105 4.35 -4.29 15.39
C THR A 105 3.69 -5.34 16.27
N ILE A 106 2.39 -5.19 16.54
CA ILE A 106 1.56 -6.11 17.32
C ILE A 106 0.40 -6.58 16.46
N VAL A 107 0.04 -7.83 16.59
CA VAL A 107 -1.10 -8.46 15.91
C VAL A 107 -1.92 -9.27 16.89
N THR A 108 -3.24 -9.18 16.79
CA THR A 108 -4.17 -9.96 17.60
C THR A 108 -4.77 -11.07 16.75
N CYS A 109 -4.71 -12.30 17.23
CA CYS A 109 -5.33 -13.44 16.55
C CYS A 109 -6.86 -13.35 16.62
N PRO A 110 -7.59 -13.34 15.50
CA PRO A 110 -9.04 -13.20 15.53
C PRO A 110 -9.77 -14.43 16.12
N THR A 111 -9.09 -15.58 16.19
CA THR A 111 -9.70 -16.83 16.71
C THR A 111 -9.46 -17.02 18.21
N CYS A 112 -8.22 -16.82 18.69
CA CYS A 112 -7.90 -17.09 20.11
C CYS A 112 -7.68 -15.81 20.93
N GLY A 113 -7.80 -14.62 20.33
CA GLY A 113 -7.63 -13.33 21.00
C GLY A 113 -6.21 -13.02 21.48
N ARG A 114 -5.22 -13.89 21.20
CA ARG A 114 -3.85 -13.73 21.69
C ARG A 114 -3.15 -12.60 20.93
N GLU A 115 -2.57 -11.67 21.67
CA GLU A 115 -1.66 -10.66 21.12
C GLU A 115 -0.26 -11.24 20.97
N GLN A 116 0.39 -10.91 19.84
CA GLN A 116 1.72 -11.38 19.47
C GLN A 116 2.46 -10.26 18.75
N THR A 117 3.79 -10.25 18.82
CA THR A 117 4.55 -9.34 17.98
C THR A 117 4.58 -9.87 16.54
N ALA A 118 4.36 -8.97 15.57
CA ALA A 118 4.41 -9.33 14.16
C ALA A 118 5.78 -9.91 13.75
N SER A 119 6.87 -9.45 14.41
CA SER A 119 8.22 -9.98 14.20
C SER A 119 8.34 -11.44 14.62
N ALA A 120 7.77 -11.83 15.77
CA ALA A 120 7.79 -13.24 16.22
C ALA A 120 7.02 -14.16 15.25
N VAL A 121 5.87 -13.71 14.76
CA VAL A 121 5.08 -14.46 13.77
C VAL A 121 5.84 -14.62 12.43
N ARG A 122 6.52 -13.56 11.98
CA ARG A 122 7.32 -13.57 10.75
C ARG A 122 8.58 -14.45 10.89
N LEU A 123 9.20 -14.42 12.07
CA LEU A 123 10.37 -15.27 12.36
C LEU A 123 9.99 -16.76 12.38
N ASP A 124 8.87 -17.11 13.02
CA ASP A 124 8.36 -18.49 13.01
C ASP A 124 8.04 -18.97 11.57
N LEU A 125 7.46 -18.11 10.74
CA LEU A 125 7.24 -18.40 9.32
C LEU A 125 8.55 -18.68 8.59
N LEU A 126 9.60 -17.87 8.83
CA LEU A 126 10.92 -18.06 8.25
C LEU A 126 11.53 -19.40 8.70
N GLU A 127 11.51 -19.71 9.99
CA GLU A 127 12.04 -20.95 10.54
C GLU A 127 11.32 -22.19 10.00
N ARG A 128 9.99 -22.16 9.92
CA ARG A 128 9.19 -23.24 9.31
C ARG A 128 9.54 -23.42 7.83
N SER A 129 9.72 -22.31 7.10
CA SER A 129 10.11 -22.32 5.69
C SER A 129 11.49 -22.93 5.49
N ILE A 130 12.46 -22.63 6.37
CA ILE A 130 13.79 -23.25 6.37
C ILE A 130 13.69 -24.76 6.65
N ARG A 131 12.94 -25.15 7.68
CA ARG A 131 12.75 -26.56 8.09
C ARG A 131 12.00 -27.38 7.04
N SER A 132 11.11 -26.79 6.28
CA SER A 132 10.34 -27.50 5.25
C SER A 132 11.20 -28.00 4.10
N GLY A 133 12.41 -27.50 3.93
CA GLY A 133 13.29 -27.83 2.81
C GLY A 133 12.79 -27.35 1.44
N LYS A 134 11.65 -26.65 1.39
CA LYS A 134 11.11 -26.07 0.17
C LYS A 134 12.07 -25.09 -0.46
N ALA A 135 12.11 -25.10 -1.79
CA ALA A 135 12.83 -24.10 -2.57
C ALA A 135 11.89 -22.97 -3.00
N PHE A 136 12.40 -21.75 -3.03
CA PHE A 136 11.68 -20.51 -3.29
C PHE A 136 12.39 -19.69 -4.37
N THR A 137 11.65 -18.88 -5.11
CA THR A 137 12.25 -17.90 -6.03
C THR A 137 13.05 -16.85 -5.27
N ALA A 138 13.98 -16.16 -5.95
CA ALA A 138 14.76 -15.09 -5.33
C ALA A 138 13.89 -13.98 -4.69
N GLY A 139 12.74 -13.67 -5.29
CA GLY A 139 11.78 -12.70 -4.76
C GLY A 139 11.09 -13.18 -3.48
N GLU A 140 10.70 -14.45 -3.43
CA GLU A 140 10.08 -15.06 -2.25
C GLU A 140 11.08 -15.21 -1.09
N CYS A 141 12.31 -15.65 -1.37
CA CYS A 141 13.38 -15.67 -0.37
C CYS A 141 13.59 -14.28 0.24
N ALA A 142 13.74 -13.27 -0.60
CA ALA A 142 13.92 -11.88 -0.14
C ALA A 142 12.74 -11.38 0.70
N ARG A 143 11.51 -11.75 0.36
CA ARG A 143 10.30 -11.37 1.12
C ARG A 143 10.27 -12.01 2.49
N LEU A 144 10.54 -13.33 2.58
CA LEU A 144 10.58 -14.06 3.85
C LEU A 144 11.66 -13.52 4.77
N LEU A 145 12.87 -13.31 4.24
CA LEU A 145 14.00 -12.79 5.00
C LEU A 145 13.79 -11.36 5.48
N ARG A 146 13.27 -10.47 4.61
CA ARG A 146 12.93 -9.09 5.02
C ARG A 146 11.83 -9.04 6.08
N GLY A 147 10.85 -9.92 5.96
CA GLY A 147 9.80 -10.05 6.99
C GLY A 147 10.37 -10.39 8.37
N ALA A 148 11.47 -11.14 8.43
CA ALA A 148 12.19 -11.48 9.66
C ALA A 148 13.29 -10.47 10.04
N GLY A 149 13.39 -9.32 9.35
CA GLY A 149 14.31 -8.24 9.71
C GLY A 149 15.65 -8.23 8.94
N TYR A 150 15.87 -9.14 8.00
CA TYR A 150 17.10 -9.15 7.20
C TYR A 150 17.03 -8.19 6.02
N SER A 151 18.07 -7.40 5.78
CA SER A 151 18.15 -6.47 4.66
C SER A 151 18.70 -7.17 3.40
N VAL A 152 17.81 -7.77 2.61
CA VAL A 152 18.20 -8.46 1.35
C VAL A 152 17.14 -8.24 0.26
N SER A 153 17.60 -8.08 -0.98
CA SER A 153 16.73 -7.93 -2.15
C SER A 153 16.80 -9.16 -3.06
N GLY A 154 15.75 -9.36 -3.88
CA GLY A 154 15.77 -10.43 -4.89
C GLY A 154 16.87 -10.21 -5.96
N SER A 155 17.28 -8.97 -6.22
CA SER A 155 18.42 -8.65 -7.10
C SER A 155 19.75 -9.10 -6.46
N THR A 156 19.93 -8.90 -5.16
CA THR A 156 21.10 -9.38 -4.41
C THR A 156 21.23 -10.89 -4.52
N ILE A 157 20.15 -11.64 -4.30
CA ILE A 157 20.13 -13.11 -4.40
C ILE A 157 20.48 -13.57 -5.83
N ARG A 158 19.95 -12.89 -6.85
CA ARG A 158 20.32 -13.17 -8.25
C ARG A 158 21.79 -12.86 -8.55
N SER A 159 22.33 -11.79 -7.96
CA SER A 159 23.76 -11.45 -8.07
C SER A 159 24.65 -12.52 -7.46
N TRP A 160 24.27 -13.09 -6.28
CA TRP A 160 25.01 -14.22 -5.68
C TRP A 160 25.03 -15.45 -6.58
N LYS A 161 23.93 -15.76 -7.27
CA LYS A 161 23.93 -16.82 -8.29
C LYS A 161 24.92 -16.51 -9.43
N HIS A 162 24.91 -15.28 -9.98
CA HIS A 162 25.83 -14.91 -11.07
C HIS A 162 27.29 -14.96 -10.65
N ARG A 163 27.60 -14.69 -9.39
CA ARG A 163 28.96 -14.79 -8.82
C ARG A 163 29.34 -16.22 -8.42
N GLY A 164 28.46 -17.22 -8.60
CA GLY A 164 28.71 -18.60 -8.21
C GLY A 164 28.65 -18.87 -6.72
N LEU A 165 28.24 -17.87 -5.89
CA LEU A 165 28.14 -18.00 -4.42
C LEU A 165 26.90 -18.79 -4.00
N LEU A 166 25.86 -18.81 -4.84
CA LEU A 166 24.60 -19.49 -4.58
C LEU A 166 24.21 -20.37 -5.76
N GLN A 167 23.97 -21.64 -5.51
CA GLN A 167 23.50 -22.58 -6.53
C GLN A 167 21.96 -22.71 -6.44
N PRO A 168 21.24 -22.69 -7.57
CA PRO A 168 19.82 -22.99 -7.57
C PRO A 168 19.57 -24.47 -7.28
N ASP A 169 18.53 -24.75 -6.50
CA ASP A 169 18.07 -26.12 -6.18
C ASP A 169 17.21 -26.73 -7.30
N GLY A 170 16.82 -25.90 -8.29
CA GLY A 170 15.97 -26.30 -9.42
C GLY A 170 15.31 -25.11 -10.10
N ARG A 171 14.19 -25.37 -10.76
CA ARG A 171 13.36 -24.36 -11.42
C ARG A 171 11.89 -24.57 -11.06
N ASP A 172 11.12 -23.49 -10.94
CA ASP A 172 9.68 -23.54 -10.75
C ASP A 172 8.91 -23.85 -12.05
N GLY A 173 7.60 -23.96 -11.97
CA GLY A 173 6.72 -24.19 -13.12
C GLY A 173 6.74 -23.05 -14.19
N ARG A 174 7.36 -21.91 -13.89
CA ARG A 174 7.59 -20.78 -14.80
C ARG A 174 9.04 -20.71 -15.28
N ASN A 175 9.79 -21.79 -15.10
CA ASN A 175 11.22 -21.89 -15.48
C ASN A 175 12.14 -20.91 -14.73
N GLN A 176 11.70 -20.34 -13.59
CA GLN A 176 12.52 -19.46 -12.76
C GLN A 176 13.39 -20.28 -11.79
N PRO A 177 14.64 -19.88 -11.54
CA PRO A 177 15.51 -20.58 -10.60
C PRO A 177 14.94 -20.44 -9.17
N VAL A 178 14.94 -21.54 -8.42
CA VAL A 178 14.54 -21.60 -7.02
C VAL A 178 15.70 -22.00 -6.14
N TYR A 179 15.68 -21.55 -4.88
CA TYR A 179 16.77 -21.66 -3.92
C TYR A 179 16.24 -22.18 -2.60
N ARG A 180 17.04 -22.97 -1.90
CA ARG A 180 16.74 -23.33 -0.51
C ARG A 180 16.99 -22.14 0.40
N LEU A 181 16.00 -21.80 1.19
CA LEU A 181 16.06 -20.62 2.05
C LEU A 181 17.21 -20.65 3.05
N ARG A 182 17.61 -21.85 3.53
CA ARG A 182 18.76 -22.05 4.41
C ARG A 182 20.08 -21.61 3.76
N ASP A 183 20.25 -21.87 2.45
CA ASP A 183 21.49 -21.56 1.74
C ASP A 183 21.61 -20.05 1.51
N VAL A 184 20.46 -19.40 1.22
CA VAL A 184 20.38 -17.94 1.14
C VAL A 184 20.64 -17.29 2.52
N ALA A 185 20.09 -17.84 3.60
CA ALA A 185 20.30 -17.34 4.96
C ALA A 185 21.76 -17.51 5.45
N ALA A 186 22.45 -18.57 5.02
CA ALA A 186 23.85 -18.77 5.34
C ALA A 186 24.73 -17.64 4.78
N LEU A 187 24.52 -17.25 3.51
CA LEU A 187 25.26 -16.16 2.86
C LEU A 187 25.05 -14.79 3.53
N LEU A 188 23.90 -14.59 4.21
CA LEU A 188 23.66 -13.34 4.95
C LEU A 188 24.48 -13.25 6.24
N ARG A 189 24.85 -14.39 6.85
CA ARG A 189 25.69 -14.41 8.06
C ARG A 189 27.15 -14.15 7.73
N ASP A 190 27.57 -14.53 6.51
CA ASP A 190 28.94 -14.41 6.05
C ASP A 190 29.23 -13.07 5.33
N THR A 191 28.20 -12.25 5.12
CA THR A 191 28.37 -10.92 4.51
C THR A 191 28.48 -9.89 5.63
N PRO A 192 29.67 -9.26 5.85
CA PRO A 192 29.77 -8.18 6.82
C PRO A 192 28.81 -7.04 6.43
N ILE A 193 28.10 -6.52 7.42
CA ILE A 193 27.26 -5.33 7.29
C ILE A 193 28.22 -4.14 7.26
N ASP A 194 28.47 -3.58 6.06
CA ASP A 194 29.13 -2.28 5.88
C ASP A 194 28.19 -1.14 6.29
#